data_9259f85ae50c05a79095710a6183fde2
#
_entry.id   9259f85ae50c05a79095710a6183fde2
#
_cell.length_a   1.000
_cell.length_b   1.000
_cell.length_c   1.000
_cell.angle_alpha   90.00
_cell.angle_beta   90.00
_cell.angle_gamma   90.00
#
_symmetry.space_group_name_H-M   'P 1'
#
loop_
_entity.id
_entity.type
_entity.pdbx_description
1 polymer ?
#
loop_
_entity_poly.entity_id
_entity_poly.type
_entity_poly.pdbx_seq_one_letter_code
_entity_poly.pdbx_strand_id
1 'polypeptide(L)'
;DLKRALVNDLDIRITKDGVTTFYPWKLNSIDPTMDATRAGDNNIDNVEIIKIDNPVAGNYVITITHKGSLVNSGQDYSLVVTGISSSFGLISKSNDVVLCSTANTSYTFDYKQSGAGTTNFTATGAPAGATVSFTPTSLSANGTVTMNVTNLGSVTPGLYDIGIVGNNGTETETRIKSLRVFSSTFTPITLTSPINGFNGTP
;
A
#
# COMPACT_ATOMS: atom_id res chain seq x y z
N ASP A 1 15.78 30.27 1.45
CA ASP A 1 15.36 30.00 0.06
C ASP A 1 13.86 29.69 0.07
N LEU A 2 13.05 30.59 -0.47
CA LEU A 2 11.59 30.47 -0.51
C LEU A 2 11.09 29.67 -1.73
N LYS A 3 11.97 28.98 -2.41
CA LYS A 3 11.62 28.19 -3.58
C LYS A 3 11.06 26.84 -3.14
N ARG A 4 9.94 26.47 -3.76
CA ARG A 4 9.36 25.13 -3.66
C ARG A 4 10.42 24.08 -4.03
N ALA A 5 10.70 23.15 -3.10
CA ALA A 5 11.70 22.09 -3.27
C ALA A 5 11.09 20.72 -3.61
N LEU A 6 9.76 20.61 -3.69
CA LEU A 6 9.07 19.37 -4.01
C LEU A 6 9.35 18.94 -5.45
N VAL A 7 9.83 17.71 -5.61
CA VAL A 7 9.95 17.04 -6.92
C VAL A 7 8.59 16.46 -7.31
N ASN A 8 7.97 15.69 -6.42
CA ASN A 8 6.60 15.21 -6.55
C ASN A 8 5.75 15.90 -5.48
N ASP A 9 4.57 16.35 -5.86
CA ASP A 9 3.61 17.02 -4.98
C ASP A 9 2.46 16.08 -4.68
N LEU A 10 2.51 15.44 -3.53
CA LEU A 10 1.40 14.63 -3.02
C LEU A 10 0.56 15.49 -2.08
N ASP A 11 -0.76 15.38 -2.23
CA ASP A 11 -1.72 16.06 -1.36
C ASP A 11 -2.53 15.04 -0.58
N ILE A 12 -2.69 15.26 0.72
CA ILE A 12 -3.63 14.51 1.55
C ILE A 12 -4.87 15.35 1.83
N ARG A 13 -6.03 14.70 1.78
CA ARG A 13 -7.32 15.28 2.24
C ARG A 13 -8.08 14.23 3.02
N ILE A 14 -8.88 14.68 3.98
CA ILE A 14 -9.84 13.82 4.68
C ILE A 14 -11.23 14.37 4.40
N THR A 15 -12.14 13.52 3.91
CA THR A 15 -13.53 13.88 3.68
C THR A 15 -14.42 13.10 4.63
N LYS A 16 -15.26 13.81 5.39
CA LYS A 16 -16.27 13.21 6.26
C LYS A 16 -17.60 13.12 5.54
N ASP A 17 -18.18 11.92 5.49
CA ASP A 17 -19.50 11.61 4.93
C ASP A 17 -19.70 12.20 3.51
N GLY A 18 -18.62 12.36 2.74
CA GLY A 18 -18.63 12.91 1.38
C GLY A 18 -18.91 14.42 1.28
N VAL A 19 -19.04 15.14 2.40
CA VAL A 19 -19.45 16.54 2.43
C VAL A 19 -18.35 17.47 2.93
N THR A 20 -17.81 17.20 4.11
CA THR A 20 -16.82 18.09 4.75
C THR A 20 -15.41 17.65 4.42
N THR A 21 -14.62 18.54 3.82
CA THR A 21 -13.20 18.28 3.52
C THR A 21 -12.31 19.01 4.50
N PHE A 22 -11.35 18.26 5.08
CA PHE A 22 -10.30 18.76 5.94
C PHE A 22 -8.99 18.77 5.16
N TYR A 23 -8.29 19.89 5.22
CA TYR A 23 -7.02 20.12 4.55
C TYR A 23 -5.85 20.10 5.54
N PRO A 24 -4.63 19.86 5.07
CA PRO A 24 -3.45 19.90 5.91
C PRO A 24 -3.13 21.30 6.44
N TRP A 25 -2.39 21.34 7.54
CA TRP A 25 -1.75 22.56 8.01
C TRP A 25 -0.69 23.01 7.02
N LYS A 26 -0.65 24.30 6.73
CA LYS A 26 0.38 24.93 5.92
C LYS A 26 0.84 26.25 6.51
N LEU A 27 2.12 26.52 6.43
CA LEU A 27 2.73 27.80 6.79
C LEU A 27 2.65 28.78 5.61
N ASN A 28 2.73 30.07 5.93
CA ASN A 28 2.89 31.08 4.91
C ASN A 28 4.38 31.19 4.54
N SER A 29 4.75 30.77 3.33
CA SER A 29 6.15 30.80 2.87
C SER A 29 6.67 32.19 2.58
N ILE A 30 5.78 33.20 2.44
CA ILE A 30 6.16 34.59 2.17
C ILE A 30 6.32 35.35 3.47
N ASP A 31 5.44 35.09 4.44
CA ASP A 31 5.49 35.74 5.76
C ASP A 31 5.45 34.67 6.87
N PRO A 32 6.61 34.23 7.38
CA PRO A 32 6.70 33.20 8.41
C PRO A 32 6.17 33.65 9.78
N THR A 33 5.82 34.95 9.97
CA THR A 33 5.20 35.45 11.21
C THR A 33 3.69 35.20 11.26
N MET A 34 3.08 34.84 10.13
CA MET A 34 1.65 34.50 10.05
C MET A 34 1.36 33.13 10.64
N ASP A 35 0.22 32.99 11.28
CA ASP A 35 -0.26 31.71 11.78
C ASP A 35 -0.45 30.70 10.65
N ALA A 36 -0.20 29.42 10.94
CA ALA A 36 -0.49 28.33 10.03
C ALA A 36 -2.00 28.25 9.73
N THR A 37 -2.35 27.90 8.50
CA THR A 37 -3.74 27.80 8.05
C THR A 37 -4.07 26.40 7.55
N ARG A 38 -5.36 26.09 7.44
CA ARG A 38 -5.93 24.86 6.82
C ARG A 38 -6.76 25.20 5.59
N ALA A 39 -6.44 26.28 4.91
CA ALA A 39 -7.20 26.80 3.77
C ALA A 39 -6.71 26.21 2.43
N GLY A 40 -6.80 24.88 2.27
CA GLY A 40 -6.43 24.16 1.06
C GLY A 40 -5.10 23.39 1.19
N ASP A 41 -4.64 22.84 0.08
CA ASP A 41 -3.48 21.96 0.01
C ASP A 41 -2.17 22.63 0.44
N ASN A 42 -1.25 21.81 0.94
CA ASN A 42 0.12 22.24 1.22
C ASN A 42 1.02 21.89 0.02
N ASN A 43 1.45 22.87 -0.73
CA ASN A 43 2.25 22.69 -1.96
C ASN A 43 3.74 22.96 -1.74
N ILE A 44 4.18 22.99 -0.49
CA ILE A 44 5.54 23.45 -0.12
C ILE A 44 6.31 22.34 0.58
N ASP A 45 5.66 21.67 1.53
CA ASP A 45 6.30 20.69 2.40
C ASP A 45 6.05 19.26 1.90
N ASN A 46 7.01 18.38 2.15
CA ASN A 46 6.91 16.94 1.88
C ASN A 46 6.27 16.15 3.03
N VAL A 47 5.90 16.83 4.11
CA VAL A 47 5.16 16.26 5.24
C VAL A 47 3.88 17.05 5.42
N GLU A 48 2.76 16.36 5.40
CA GLU A 48 1.45 16.95 5.57
C GLU A 48 0.75 16.40 6.80
N ILE A 49 0.14 17.28 7.57
CA ILE A 49 -0.56 16.91 8.81
C ILE A 49 -1.96 17.48 8.78
N ILE A 50 -2.96 16.59 8.85
CA ILE A 50 -4.35 16.97 9.07
C ILE A 50 -4.71 16.65 10.52
N LYS A 51 -5.22 17.65 11.25
CA LYS A 51 -5.78 17.49 12.57
C LYS A 51 -7.25 17.87 12.56
N ILE A 52 -8.11 16.97 13.00
CA ILE A 52 -9.53 17.22 13.19
C ILE A 52 -9.76 17.40 14.69
N ASP A 53 -10.13 18.61 15.09
CA ASP A 53 -10.45 18.92 16.48
C ASP A 53 -11.90 18.46 16.75
N ASN A 54 -12.09 17.69 17.83
CA ASN A 54 -13.40 17.14 18.24
C ASN A 54 -14.10 16.34 17.11
N PRO A 55 -13.49 15.27 16.59
CA PRO A 55 -14.08 14.50 15.52
C PRO A 55 -15.42 13.87 15.99
N VAL A 56 -16.45 14.02 15.19
CA VAL A 56 -17.74 13.39 15.41
C VAL A 56 -17.71 11.99 14.78
N ALA A 57 -18.34 11.01 15.41
CA ALA A 57 -18.43 9.66 14.84
C ALA A 57 -19.00 9.70 13.41
N GLY A 58 -18.43 8.88 12.52
CA GLY A 58 -18.80 8.83 11.10
C GLY A 58 -17.72 8.23 10.24
N ASN A 59 -17.98 8.16 8.95
CA ASN A 59 -17.02 7.66 7.97
C ASN A 59 -16.10 8.79 7.49
N TYR A 60 -14.80 8.57 7.65
CA TYR A 60 -13.77 9.47 7.17
C TYR A 60 -12.99 8.77 6.05
N VAL A 61 -12.94 9.41 4.89
CA VAL A 61 -12.17 8.91 3.74
C VAL A 61 -10.89 9.73 3.61
N ILE A 62 -9.75 9.07 3.71
CA ILE A 62 -8.44 9.67 3.45
C ILE A 62 -8.15 9.50 1.96
N THR A 63 -7.86 10.59 1.28
CA THR A 63 -7.50 10.59 -0.14
C THR A 63 -6.12 11.18 -0.29
N ILE A 64 -5.25 10.45 -1.00
CA ILE A 64 -3.92 10.92 -1.37
C ILE A 64 -3.91 11.06 -2.89
N THR A 65 -3.58 12.25 -3.35
CA THR A 65 -3.52 12.58 -4.78
C THR A 65 -2.16 13.20 -5.11
N HIS A 66 -1.90 13.45 -6.36
CA HIS A 66 -0.70 14.16 -6.81
C HIS A 66 -1.06 15.25 -7.80
N LYS A 67 -0.23 16.28 -7.87
CA LYS A 67 -0.31 17.34 -8.87
C LYS A 67 0.69 17.08 -10.00
N GLY A 68 0.20 17.20 -11.22
CA GLY A 68 1.01 16.96 -12.40
C GLY A 68 1.42 15.50 -12.59
N SER A 69 2.50 15.26 -13.29
CA SER A 69 3.07 13.93 -13.52
C SER A 69 4.09 13.61 -12.44
N LEU A 70 4.05 12.40 -11.90
CA LEU A 70 5.07 11.94 -10.96
C LEU A 70 6.38 11.65 -11.69
N VAL A 71 7.49 12.14 -11.15
CA VAL A 71 8.82 11.74 -11.59
C VAL A 71 9.01 10.25 -11.28
N ASN A 72 9.59 9.50 -12.21
CA ASN A 72 9.72 8.04 -12.13
C ASN A 72 8.39 7.25 -12.06
N SER A 73 7.29 7.86 -12.50
CA SER A 73 5.96 7.22 -12.57
C SER A 73 5.41 6.71 -11.24
N GLY A 74 5.98 7.12 -10.11
CA GLY A 74 5.53 6.70 -8.79
C GLY A 74 6.22 7.45 -7.66
N GLN A 75 5.56 7.45 -6.49
CA GLN A 75 6.10 8.02 -5.26
C GLN A 75 5.61 7.19 -4.07
N ASP A 76 6.55 6.60 -3.34
CA ASP A 76 6.27 5.95 -2.06
C ASP A 76 5.96 6.99 -1.00
N TYR A 77 5.02 6.66 -0.11
CA TYR A 77 4.68 7.49 1.03
C TYR A 77 4.39 6.64 2.26
N SER A 78 4.49 7.25 3.44
CA SER A 78 4.09 6.65 4.70
C SER A 78 2.88 7.41 5.27
N LEU A 79 1.85 6.68 5.67
CA LEU A 79 0.65 7.24 6.28
C LEU A 79 0.53 6.80 7.74
N VAL A 80 0.41 7.77 8.65
CA VAL A 80 0.14 7.53 10.06
C VAL A 80 -1.22 8.12 10.41
N VAL A 81 -2.11 7.29 10.95
CA VAL A 81 -3.46 7.70 11.37
C VAL A 81 -3.62 7.40 12.86
N THR A 82 -4.13 8.38 13.61
CA THR A 82 -4.38 8.25 15.05
C THR A 82 -5.81 8.69 15.38
N GLY A 83 -6.32 8.28 16.55
CA GLY A 83 -7.66 8.69 17.02
C GLY A 83 -8.81 7.95 16.36
N ILE A 84 -8.54 6.89 15.60
CA ILE A 84 -9.56 5.98 15.09
C ILE A 84 -9.90 4.96 16.17
N SER A 85 -11.19 4.68 16.37
CA SER A 85 -11.65 3.52 17.11
C SER A 85 -12.12 2.47 16.11
N SER A 86 -11.50 1.31 16.16
CA SER A 86 -11.87 0.14 15.38
C SER A 86 -12.09 -1.02 16.32
N SER A 87 -13.08 -1.86 16.04
CA SER A 87 -13.33 -3.07 16.83
C SER A 87 -12.28 -4.14 16.61
N PHE A 88 -11.51 -4.03 15.52
CA PHE A 88 -10.35 -4.87 15.27
C PHE A 88 -9.32 -4.17 14.38
N GLY A 89 -8.11 -4.72 14.30
CA GLY A 89 -7.04 -4.23 13.44
C GLY A 89 -6.18 -5.38 12.89
N LEU A 90 -5.65 -5.17 11.70
CA LEU A 90 -4.69 -6.05 11.04
C LEU A 90 -3.34 -5.34 10.89
N ILE A 91 -2.28 -5.92 11.46
CA ILE A 91 -0.92 -5.36 11.41
C ILE A 91 -0.04 -6.32 10.62
N SER A 92 0.51 -5.85 9.50
CA SER A 92 1.41 -6.68 8.68
C SER A 92 2.70 -7.00 9.43
N LYS A 93 3.10 -8.28 9.41
CA LYS A 93 4.36 -8.80 9.97
C LYS A 93 5.34 -9.23 8.89
N SER A 94 4.85 -9.40 7.66
CA SER A 94 5.66 -9.83 6.53
C SER A 94 6.03 -8.66 5.63
N ASN A 95 7.18 -8.75 4.99
CA ASN A 95 7.57 -7.85 3.91
C ASN A 95 6.82 -8.20 2.62
N ASP A 96 6.92 -7.32 1.63
CA ASP A 96 6.51 -7.61 0.27
C ASP A 96 7.41 -8.72 -0.32
N VAL A 97 6.86 -9.48 -1.27
CA VAL A 97 7.51 -10.69 -1.76
C VAL A 97 7.83 -10.58 -3.25
N VAL A 98 9.04 -11.01 -3.58
CA VAL A 98 9.52 -11.18 -4.95
C VAL A 98 9.91 -12.64 -5.12
N LEU A 99 9.34 -13.33 -6.11
CA LEU A 99 9.60 -14.76 -6.32
C LEU A 99 9.47 -15.19 -7.79
N CYS A 100 9.91 -16.42 -8.09
CA CYS A 100 9.63 -17.08 -9.37
C CYS A 100 8.26 -17.77 -9.33
N SER A 101 7.62 -17.91 -10.48
CA SER A 101 6.24 -18.36 -10.62
C SER A 101 5.92 -19.77 -10.07
N THR A 102 6.92 -20.60 -9.80
CA THR A 102 6.72 -21.95 -9.24
C THR A 102 6.69 -22.01 -7.71
N ALA A 103 7.10 -20.92 -7.04
CA ALA A 103 7.17 -20.88 -5.58
C ALA A 103 5.83 -20.45 -4.97
N ASN A 104 5.48 -21.04 -3.83
CA ASN A 104 4.39 -20.54 -2.99
C ASN A 104 4.92 -19.47 -2.03
N THR A 105 4.04 -18.62 -1.55
CA THR A 105 4.37 -17.61 -0.54
C THR A 105 3.26 -17.45 0.49
N SER A 106 3.58 -16.75 1.57
CA SER A 106 2.60 -16.40 2.59
C SER A 106 2.91 -15.04 3.19
N TYR A 107 1.86 -14.39 3.69
CA TYR A 107 1.94 -13.14 4.45
C TYR A 107 1.27 -13.34 5.79
N THR A 108 1.93 -12.86 6.84
CA THR A 108 1.46 -12.98 8.22
C THR A 108 1.04 -11.64 8.75
N PHE A 109 -0.10 -11.62 9.46
CA PHE A 109 -0.66 -10.42 10.07
C PHE A 109 -1.01 -10.71 11.52
N ASP A 110 -0.68 -9.78 12.41
CA ASP A 110 -1.24 -9.78 13.76
C ASP A 110 -2.66 -9.21 13.69
N TYR A 111 -3.60 -9.96 14.21
CA TYR A 111 -4.97 -9.54 14.44
C TYR A 111 -5.11 -9.04 15.87
N LYS A 112 -5.61 -7.82 16.04
CA LYS A 112 -5.93 -7.21 17.32
C LYS A 112 -7.40 -6.88 17.37
N GLN A 113 -8.07 -7.27 18.42
CA GLN A 113 -9.49 -7.03 18.65
C GLN A 113 -9.67 -6.23 19.93
N SER A 114 -10.51 -5.18 19.87
CA SER A 114 -10.89 -4.34 20.99
C SER A 114 -12.34 -4.56 21.45
N GLY A 115 -13.15 -5.21 20.61
CA GLY A 115 -14.55 -5.53 20.85
C GLY A 115 -14.82 -7.03 20.86
N ALA A 116 -16.08 -7.43 21.00
CA ALA A 116 -16.53 -8.80 20.82
C ALA A 116 -16.91 -9.06 19.36
N GLY A 117 -16.86 -10.32 18.94
CA GLY A 117 -17.28 -10.75 17.60
C GLY A 117 -16.23 -11.61 16.90
N THR A 118 -16.58 -12.13 15.75
CA THR A 118 -15.69 -12.94 14.89
C THR A 118 -15.42 -12.20 13.60
N THR A 119 -14.15 -12.05 13.27
CA THR A 119 -13.71 -11.47 11.99
C THR A 119 -13.35 -12.60 11.04
N ASN A 120 -14.00 -12.62 9.87
CA ASN A 120 -13.71 -13.55 8.79
C ASN A 120 -12.72 -12.91 7.81
N PHE A 121 -11.84 -13.73 7.22
CA PHE A 121 -10.80 -13.26 6.32
C PHE A 121 -11.06 -13.72 4.88
N THR A 122 -10.96 -12.77 3.95
CA THR A 122 -11.06 -13.02 2.51
C THR A 122 -9.93 -12.31 1.77
N ALA A 123 -9.70 -12.66 0.52
CA ALA A 123 -8.67 -12.01 -0.31
C ALA A 123 -9.26 -10.98 -1.26
N THR A 124 -8.47 -9.98 -1.59
CA THR A 124 -8.69 -9.07 -2.71
C THR A 124 -7.43 -8.98 -3.56
N GLY A 125 -7.55 -8.64 -4.86
CA GLY A 125 -6.42 -8.41 -5.75
C GLY A 125 -5.59 -9.67 -6.09
N ALA A 126 -6.11 -10.87 -5.82
CA ALA A 126 -5.40 -12.12 -6.16
C ALA A 126 -5.20 -12.21 -7.67
N PRO A 127 -3.97 -12.53 -8.16
CA PRO A 127 -3.72 -12.70 -9.58
C PRO A 127 -4.49 -13.91 -10.11
N ALA A 128 -4.95 -13.81 -11.36
CA ALA A 128 -5.63 -14.92 -12.02
C ALA A 128 -4.74 -16.18 -12.06
N GLY A 129 -5.28 -17.32 -11.68
CA GLY A 129 -4.55 -18.60 -11.56
C GLY A 129 -3.99 -18.88 -10.17
N ALA A 130 -3.80 -17.89 -9.31
CA ALA A 130 -3.40 -18.11 -7.92
C ALA A 130 -4.57 -18.59 -7.06
N THR A 131 -4.24 -19.35 -6.01
CA THR A 131 -5.17 -19.73 -4.94
C THR A 131 -4.75 -19.03 -3.66
N VAL A 132 -5.69 -18.34 -3.00
CA VAL A 132 -5.46 -17.69 -1.72
C VAL A 132 -6.30 -18.35 -0.64
N SER A 133 -5.66 -18.69 0.48
CA SER A 133 -6.33 -19.27 1.66
C SER A 133 -5.81 -18.62 2.93
N PHE A 134 -6.56 -18.73 4.02
CA PHE A 134 -6.23 -18.16 5.31
C PHE A 134 -6.15 -19.23 6.39
N THR A 135 -5.18 -19.06 7.29
CA THR A 135 -5.00 -19.92 8.46
C THR A 135 -4.79 -19.04 9.71
N PRO A 136 -5.76 -19.00 10.63
CA PRO A 136 -7.13 -19.47 10.52
C PRO A 136 -7.97 -18.65 9.53
N THR A 137 -9.15 -19.14 9.14
CA THR A 137 -10.09 -18.42 8.27
C THR A 137 -10.85 -17.31 8.98
N SER A 138 -10.88 -17.36 10.31
CA SER A 138 -11.50 -16.34 11.18
C SER A 138 -10.86 -16.31 12.54
N LEU A 139 -10.98 -15.18 13.23
CA LEU A 139 -10.55 -14.99 14.63
C LEU A 139 -11.61 -14.23 15.42
N SER A 140 -11.77 -14.63 16.70
CA SER A 140 -12.64 -13.98 17.69
C SER A 140 -11.88 -13.47 18.92
N ALA A 141 -10.57 -13.51 18.88
CA ALA A 141 -9.65 -12.99 19.88
C ALA A 141 -8.33 -12.61 19.22
N ASN A 142 -7.49 -11.86 19.93
CA ASN A 142 -6.15 -11.51 19.47
C ASN A 142 -5.39 -12.75 19.01
N GLY A 143 -4.72 -12.66 17.87
CA GLY A 143 -4.00 -13.80 17.31
C GLY A 143 -3.24 -13.41 16.03
N THR A 144 -2.85 -14.42 15.31
CA THR A 144 -2.13 -14.26 14.03
C THR A 144 -2.93 -14.96 12.93
N VAL A 145 -3.04 -14.32 11.77
CA VAL A 145 -3.61 -14.90 10.56
C VAL A 145 -2.53 -14.93 9.48
N THR A 146 -2.45 -16.06 8.78
CA THR A 146 -1.55 -16.24 7.63
C THR A 146 -2.38 -16.31 6.35
N MET A 147 -2.08 -15.44 5.40
CA MET A 147 -2.58 -15.48 4.03
C MET A 147 -1.61 -16.30 3.19
N ASN A 148 -2.03 -17.47 2.75
CA ASN A 148 -1.23 -18.35 1.90
C ASN A 148 -1.59 -18.12 0.43
N VAL A 149 -0.59 -17.95 -0.42
CA VAL A 149 -0.74 -17.75 -1.87
C VAL A 149 -0.02 -18.88 -2.59
N THR A 150 -0.79 -19.68 -3.31
CA THR A 150 -0.32 -20.91 -3.98
C THR A 150 -0.73 -20.90 -5.45
N ASN A 151 -0.32 -21.93 -6.20
CA ASN A 151 -0.61 -22.09 -7.64
C ASN A 151 -0.05 -20.95 -8.51
N LEU A 152 1.06 -20.36 -8.10
CA LEU A 152 1.67 -19.25 -8.83
C LEU A 152 2.27 -19.67 -10.18
N GLY A 153 2.40 -20.96 -10.46
CA GLY A 153 2.85 -21.48 -11.76
C GLY A 153 1.96 -21.10 -12.96
N SER A 154 0.69 -20.80 -12.70
CA SER A 154 -0.28 -20.37 -13.70
C SER A 154 -0.44 -18.85 -13.78
N VAL A 155 0.27 -18.11 -12.94
CA VAL A 155 0.18 -16.64 -12.87
C VAL A 155 1.09 -16.02 -13.91
N THR A 156 0.58 -15.05 -14.65
CA THR A 156 1.38 -14.24 -15.57
C THR A 156 2.45 -13.46 -14.78
N PRO A 157 3.71 -13.42 -15.23
CA PRO A 157 4.72 -12.60 -14.57
C PRO A 157 4.30 -11.13 -14.49
N GLY A 158 4.47 -10.52 -13.32
CA GLY A 158 4.00 -9.16 -13.08
C GLY A 158 4.11 -8.72 -11.62
N LEU A 159 3.63 -7.52 -11.36
CA LEU A 159 3.47 -6.94 -10.03
C LEU A 159 1.98 -6.93 -9.67
N TYR A 160 1.65 -7.44 -8.50
CA TYR A 160 0.28 -7.59 -8.01
C TYR A 160 0.15 -7.01 -6.61
N ASP A 161 -0.93 -6.27 -6.38
CA ASP A 161 -1.34 -5.83 -5.05
C ASP A 161 -2.40 -6.80 -4.53
N ILE A 162 -1.98 -7.67 -3.65
CA ILE A 162 -2.84 -8.70 -3.03
C ILE A 162 -3.17 -8.31 -1.59
N GLY A 163 -4.41 -8.44 -1.18
CA GLY A 163 -4.84 -8.00 0.15
C GLY A 163 -5.58 -9.05 0.94
N ILE A 164 -5.41 -8.98 2.26
CA ILE A 164 -6.31 -9.58 3.24
C ILE A 164 -7.41 -8.57 3.56
N VAL A 165 -8.65 -9.04 3.55
CA VAL A 165 -9.83 -8.28 3.98
C VAL A 165 -10.41 -8.98 5.20
N GLY A 166 -10.39 -8.31 6.34
CA GLY A 166 -11.10 -8.73 7.55
C GLY A 166 -12.49 -8.10 7.58
N ASN A 167 -13.51 -8.89 7.91
CA ASN A 167 -14.89 -8.42 8.06
C ASN A 167 -15.54 -9.07 9.28
N ASN A 168 -16.05 -8.26 10.23
CA ASN A 168 -16.75 -8.74 11.41
C ASN A 168 -18.27 -8.51 11.38
N GLY A 169 -18.80 -8.14 10.20
CA GLY A 169 -20.21 -7.86 9.98
C GLY A 169 -20.60 -6.39 10.18
N THR A 170 -19.81 -5.60 10.88
CA THR A 170 -20.02 -4.16 11.10
C THR A 170 -18.90 -3.31 10.49
N GLU A 171 -17.69 -3.82 10.50
CA GLU A 171 -16.49 -3.15 10.00
C GLU A 171 -15.73 -4.05 9.04
N THR A 172 -15.04 -3.41 8.11
CA THR A 172 -14.16 -4.07 7.17
C THR A 172 -12.81 -3.36 7.17
N GLU A 173 -11.73 -4.12 7.30
CA GLU A 173 -10.37 -3.62 7.21
C GLU A 173 -9.58 -4.38 6.15
N THR A 174 -8.80 -3.66 5.35
CA THR A 174 -7.99 -4.25 4.28
C THR A 174 -6.53 -3.90 4.48
N ARG A 175 -5.64 -4.89 4.29
CA ARG A 175 -4.19 -4.69 4.21
C ARG A 175 -3.66 -5.25 2.90
N ILE A 176 -2.97 -4.40 2.15
CA ILE A 176 -2.39 -4.75 0.85
C ILE A 176 -0.93 -5.13 1.03
N LYS A 177 -0.50 -6.12 0.26
CA LYS A 177 0.88 -6.57 0.11
C LYS A 177 1.24 -6.63 -1.37
N SER A 178 2.45 -6.24 -1.68
CA SER A 178 2.97 -6.38 -3.04
C SER A 178 3.55 -7.77 -3.27
N LEU A 179 3.17 -8.39 -4.38
CA LEU A 179 3.66 -9.67 -4.86
C LEU A 179 4.23 -9.50 -6.25
N ARG A 180 5.54 -9.64 -6.40
CA ARG A 180 6.19 -9.65 -7.72
C ARG A 180 6.50 -11.07 -8.14
N VAL A 181 5.94 -11.48 -9.27
CA VAL A 181 6.15 -12.81 -9.84
C VAL A 181 7.01 -12.68 -11.09
N PHE A 182 8.13 -13.39 -11.14
CA PHE A 182 8.96 -13.54 -12.32
C PHE A 182 8.67 -14.84 -13.06
N SER A 183 8.94 -14.85 -14.36
CA SER A 183 8.91 -16.10 -15.14
C SER A 183 9.97 -17.08 -14.62
N SER A 184 9.61 -18.35 -14.52
CA SER A 184 10.57 -19.45 -14.25
C SER A 184 11.32 -19.89 -15.51
N THR A 185 10.88 -19.46 -16.70
CA THR A 185 11.53 -19.82 -17.97
C THR A 185 12.48 -18.71 -18.39
N PHE A 186 13.77 -18.98 -18.32
CA PHE A 186 14.78 -18.20 -19.01
C PHE A 186 14.86 -18.71 -20.45
N THR A 187 14.56 -17.88 -21.43
CA THR A 187 15.02 -18.14 -22.80
C THR A 187 16.54 -18.03 -22.79
N PRO A 188 17.28 -19.11 -23.10
CA PRO A 188 18.73 -19.01 -23.19
C PRO A 188 19.06 -17.93 -24.21
N ILE A 189 19.92 -16.98 -23.86
CA ILE A 189 20.51 -16.08 -24.83
C ILE A 189 21.39 -16.96 -25.69
N THR A 190 20.95 -17.25 -26.90
CA THR A 190 21.82 -17.86 -27.90
C THR A 190 22.83 -16.78 -28.31
N LEU A 191 24.02 -16.85 -27.72
CA LEU A 191 25.15 -16.09 -28.23
C LEU A 191 25.45 -16.66 -29.64
N THR A 192 24.89 -16.06 -30.66
CA THR A 192 25.45 -16.22 -32.00
C THR A 192 26.80 -15.52 -31.95
N SER A 193 27.85 -16.31 -31.68
CA SER A 193 29.21 -15.86 -31.89
C SER A 193 29.29 -15.28 -33.30
N PRO A 194 29.75 -14.06 -33.49
CA PRO A 194 30.09 -13.63 -34.85
C PRO A 194 31.15 -14.58 -35.36
N ILE A 195 30.74 -15.43 -36.28
CA ILE A 195 31.68 -16.25 -37.07
C ILE A 195 32.41 -15.26 -37.94
N ASN A 196 33.43 -14.65 -37.43
CA ASN A 196 34.45 -14.01 -38.27
C ASN A 196 35.78 -14.07 -37.57
N GLY A 197 36.48 -15.15 -37.90
CA GLY A 197 37.85 -15.14 -38.29
C GLY A 197 38.79 -14.30 -37.42
N PHE A 198 39.03 -14.73 -36.16
CA PHE A 198 40.36 -14.55 -35.63
C PHE A 198 41.21 -15.74 -36.16
N ASN A 199 41.66 -15.64 -37.40
CA ASN A 199 42.80 -16.41 -37.86
C ASN A 199 44.05 -15.76 -37.29
N GLY A 200 44.33 -16.08 -36.00
CA GLY A 200 45.65 -15.91 -35.44
C GLY A 200 46.49 -17.09 -35.91
N THR A 201 47.18 -16.92 -37.01
CA THR A 201 48.40 -17.74 -37.25
C THR A 201 49.53 -17.18 -36.43
N PRO A 202 50.37 -18.06 -35.84
CA PRO A 202 51.52 -17.70 -35.00
C PRO A 202 52.60 -16.96 -35.78
#